data_0ea01b265c75e0cc814add3eb35a2f76
#
_entry.id   0ea01b265c75e0cc814add3eb35a2f76
#
_cell.length_a   1.000
_cell.length_b   1.000
_cell.length_c   1.000
_cell.angle_alpha   90.00
_cell.angle_beta   90.00
_cell.angle_gamma   90.00
#
_symmetry.space_group_name_H-M   'P 1'
#
loop_
_entity.id
_entity.type
_entity.pdbx_description
1 polymer ?
#
loop_
_entity_poly.entity_id
_entity_poly.type
_entity_poly.pdbx_seq_one_letter_code
_entity_poly.pdbx_strand_id
1 'polypeptide(L)'
;MPDLDLLACLGWDDAWSSALTAHLVSSGRRSAAQVAPARVSRADRDSCDVLAPGPDGLRTLTAAWSAPVQRASRIDPTTAPVTGDWVVLATTPDVVARPAVDGVLPRRSAVVRAQVDGSSHGQVLAANADVAAVLEGMFPDPDPARIERLLALAWSSGARPVLVLTKADLVRDPDAKAADLAALAPGVDVLVTSATTGVGLQPLRSWLRSGATVALLGASGVGKSTLLNALIGAPDAVMRTQALRADGKGRHTTVTRELHLVPGGGALLDTPGIRTVGLAGADALEEVFPEVEALAADCRFTDCTHRTEPGCAVLAAVQAGDLPERRLLSYRKLLREAQHQAARTDARLRAELTQVWKTRTRESRRRPNKKR
;
A
#
# COMPACT_ATOMS: atom_id res chain seq x y z
N MET A 1 -21.73 17.52 -20.67
CA MET A 1 -21.15 16.55 -19.72
C MET A 1 -19.66 16.57 -19.92
N PRO A 2 -18.83 16.47 -18.87
CA PRO A 2 -17.41 16.26 -19.09
C PRO A 2 -17.20 14.97 -19.91
N ASP A 3 -16.21 14.98 -20.78
CA ASP A 3 -15.85 13.83 -21.60
C ASP A 3 -15.23 12.77 -20.68
N LEU A 4 -16.03 11.79 -20.25
CA LEU A 4 -15.60 10.71 -19.36
C LEU A 4 -14.63 9.74 -20.05
N ASP A 5 -14.62 9.69 -21.39
CA ASP A 5 -13.71 8.85 -22.15
C ASP A 5 -12.24 9.29 -21.94
N LEU A 6 -12.01 10.58 -21.65
CA LEU A 6 -10.70 11.08 -21.26
C LEU A 6 -10.20 10.50 -19.93
N LEU A 7 -11.10 10.07 -19.05
CA LEU A 7 -10.74 9.47 -17.76
C LEU A 7 -10.48 7.98 -17.87
N ALA A 8 -10.84 7.33 -18.97
CA ALA A 8 -10.61 5.89 -19.17
C ALA A 8 -9.11 5.55 -19.10
N CYS A 9 -8.24 6.43 -19.62
CA CYS A 9 -6.79 6.25 -19.51
C CYS A 9 -6.26 6.33 -18.06
N LEU A 10 -7.08 6.84 -17.13
CA LEU A 10 -6.81 6.88 -15.69
C LEU A 10 -7.48 5.71 -14.93
N GLY A 11 -8.15 4.78 -15.63
CA GLY A 11 -8.87 3.67 -15.04
C GLY A 11 -10.32 3.98 -14.63
N TRP A 12 -10.96 5.02 -15.25
CA TRP A 12 -12.39 5.25 -15.09
C TRP A 12 -13.19 4.19 -15.86
N ASP A 13 -14.20 3.63 -15.23
CA ASP A 13 -15.07 2.60 -15.80
C ASP A 13 -16.55 2.81 -15.39
N ASP A 14 -17.42 1.88 -15.82
CA ASP A 14 -18.87 1.93 -15.53
C ASP A 14 -19.18 1.86 -14.03
N ALA A 15 -18.35 1.17 -13.25
CA ALA A 15 -18.57 1.11 -11.81
C ALA A 15 -18.24 2.45 -11.13
N TRP A 16 -17.25 3.21 -11.64
CA TRP A 16 -17.02 4.59 -11.19
C TRP A 16 -18.15 5.52 -11.61
N SER A 17 -18.71 5.34 -12.81
CA SER A 17 -19.89 6.09 -13.28
C SER A 17 -21.09 5.84 -12.38
N SER A 18 -21.29 4.59 -11.97
CA SER A 18 -22.33 4.20 -11.01
C SER A 18 -22.10 4.81 -9.61
N ALA A 19 -20.85 4.80 -9.12
CA ALA A 19 -20.47 5.41 -7.85
C ALA A 19 -20.70 6.93 -7.85
N LEU A 20 -20.36 7.61 -8.96
CA LEU A 20 -20.64 9.02 -9.14
C LEU A 20 -22.14 9.31 -9.08
N THR A 21 -22.95 8.51 -9.79
CA THR A 21 -24.41 8.65 -9.78
C THR A 21 -24.98 8.47 -8.37
N ALA A 22 -24.54 7.47 -7.64
CA ALA A 22 -24.95 7.24 -6.25
C ALA A 22 -24.57 8.42 -5.34
N HIS A 23 -23.37 8.98 -5.52
CA HIS A 23 -22.94 10.18 -4.79
C HIS A 23 -23.83 11.40 -5.08
N LEU A 24 -24.22 11.63 -6.34
CA LEU A 24 -25.10 12.72 -6.72
C LEU A 24 -26.49 12.59 -6.06
N VAL A 25 -27.04 11.39 -6.04
CA VAL A 25 -28.34 11.11 -5.39
C VAL A 25 -28.24 11.36 -3.89
N SER A 26 -27.22 10.83 -3.22
CA SER A 26 -27.06 10.95 -1.75
C SER A 26 -26.78 12.39 -1.30
N SER A 27 -26.10 13.18 -2.12
CA SER A 27 -25.79 14.59 -1.83
C SER A 27 -26.95 15.54 -2.15
N GLY A 28 -28.08 15.05 -2.67
CA GLY A 28 -29.23 15.86 -3.08
C GLY A 28 -28.99 16.74 -4.32
N ARG A 29 -27.90 16.54 -5.03
CA ARG A 29 -27.57 17.26 -6.27
C ARG A 29 -28.31 16.66 -7.44
N ARG A 30 -29.16 17.46 -8.07
CA ARG A 30 -30.02 17.03 -9.18
C ARG A 30 -29.38 17.14 -10.56
N SER A 31 -28.21 17.76 -10.69
CA SER A 31 -27.62 18.03 -12.00
C SER A 31 -26.14 17.63 -12.06
N ALA A 32 -25.85 16.69 -12.96
CA ALA A 32 -24.48 16.34 -13.32
C ALA A 32 -23.70 17.49 -14.02
N ALA A 33 -24.40 18.55 -14.47
CA ALA A 33 -23.78 19.70 -15.08
C ALA A 33 -22.98 20.60 -14.11
N GLN A 34 -23.19 20.41 -12.80
CA GLN A 34 -22.55 21.19 -11.75
C GLN A 34 -21.36 20.46 -11.09
N VAL A 35 -21.02 19.28 -11.56
CA VAL A 35 -19.93 18.48 -11.02
C VAL A 35 -19.08 17.84 -12.12
N ALA A 36 -17.83 17.61 -11.83
CA ALA A 36 -16.94 16.85 -12.69
C ALA A 36 -16.16 15.83 -11.86
N PRO A 37 -16.07 14.56 -12.28
CA PRO A 37 -15.16 13.61 -11.66
C PRO A 37 -13.71 13.99 -12.01
N ALA A 38 -12.82 13.75 -11.05
CA ALA A 38 -11.40 13.97 -11.25
C ALA A 38 -10.60 12.98 -10.40
N ARG A 39 -9.36 12.72 -10.80
CA ARG A 39 -8.46 11.83 -10.07
C ARG A 39 -7.39 12.62 -9.33
N VAL A 40 -7.20 12.37 -8.04
CA VAL A 40 -6.20 13.06 -7.22
C VAL A 40 -4.81 12.59 -7.66
N SER A 41 -4.01 13.50 -8.20
CA SER A 41 -2.62 13.24 -8.55
C SER A 41 -1.66 13.50 -7.39
N ARG A 42 -2.01 14.46 -6.52
CA ARG A 42 -1.25 14.80 -5.33
C ARG A 42 -2.18 15.35 -4.25
N ALA A 43 -2.03 14.90 -3.01
CA ALA A 43 -2.80 15.41 -1.89
C ALA A 43 -1.92 16.26 -0.96
N ASP A 44 -2.42 17.43 -0.60
CA ASP A 44 -1.89 18.32 0.43
C ASP A 44 -2.88 18.42 1.61
N ARG A 45 -2.61 19.28 2.60
CA ARG A 45 -3.33 19.30 3.86
C ARG A 45 -4.82 19.69 3.74
N ASP A 46 -5.15 20.68 2.90
CA ASP A 46 -6.52 21.21 2.72
C ASP A 46 -6.89 21.39 1.24
N SER A 47 -6.05 20.83 0.35
CA SER A 47 -6.20 20.91 -1.10
C SER A 47 -5.59 19.67 -1.75
N CYS A 48 -5.84 19.50 -3.02
CA CYS A 48 -5.18 18.48 -3.84
C CYS A 48 -5.04 18.96 -5.28
N ASP A 49 -3.99 18.46 -5.94
CA ASP A 49 -3.90 18.54 -7.39
C ASP A 49 -4.67 17.36 -7.98
N VAL A 50 -5.49 17.63 -8.98
CA VAL A 50 -6.36 16.65 -9.60
C VAL A 50 -6.21 16.66 -11.12
N LEU A 51 -6.36 15.51 -11.74
CA LEU A 51 -6.46 15.31 -13.17
C LEU A 51 -7.95 15.28 -13.52
N ALA A 52 -8.38 16.25 -14.32
CA ALA A 52 -9.77 16.41 -14.72
C ALA A 52 -9.87 16.57 -16.24
N PRO A 53 -11.02 16.20 -16.86
CA PRO A 53 -11.27 16.48 -18.26
C PRO A 53 -11.26 17.98 -18.55
N GLY A 54 -10.65 18.35 -19.66
CA GLY A 54 -10.62 19.70 -20.19
C GLY A 54 -10.93 19.72 -21.69
N PRO A 55 -11.01 20.90 -22.31
CA PRO A 55 -11.35 21.02 -23.74
C PRO A 55 -10.32 20.36 -24.66
N ASP A 56 -9.04 20.37 -24.26
CA ASP A 56 -7.93 19.86 -25.08
C ASP A 56 -7.33 18.55 -24.51
N GLY A 57 -8.06 17.83 -23.65
CA GLY A 57 -7.61 16.61 -22.97
C GLY A 57 -7.60 16.72 -21.46
N LEU A 58 -6.81 15.88 -20.78
CA LEU A 58 -6.67 15.96 -19.33
C LEU A 58 -5.86 17.19 -18.91
N ARG A 59 -6.34 17.87 -17.87
CA ARG A 59 -5.66 19.02 -17.26
C ARG A 59 -5.45 18.81 -15.78
N THR A 60 -4.36 19.33 -15.25
CA THR A 60 -4.12 19.40 -13.80
C THR A 60 -4.73 20.66 -13.23
N LEU A 61 -5.51 20.53 -12.16
CA LEU A 61 -6.13 21.62 -11.42
C LEU A 61 -5.81 21.46 -9.95
N THR A 62 -5.59 22.58 -9.25
CA THR A 62 -5.54 22.59 -7.79
C THR A 62 -6.94 22.86 -7.24
N ALA A 63 -7.50 21.91 -6.49
CA ALA A 63 -8.82 21.99 -5.88
C ALA A 63 -8.70 22.09 -4.35
N ALA A 64 -9.44 23.02 -3.74
CA ALA A 64 -9.56 23.12 -2.30
C ALA A 64 -10.57 22.11 -1.77
N TRP A 65 -10.43 21.66 -0.53
CA TRP A 65 -11.47 20.82 0.09
C TRP A 65 -12.66 21.65 0.52
N SER A 66 -13.85 21.20 0.20
CA SER A 66 -15.08 21.85 0.67
C SER A 66 -15.24 21.69 2.19
N ALA A 67 -16.06 22.54 2.82
CA ALA A 67 -16.30 22.49 4.26
C ALA A 67 -16.83 21.12 4.76
N PRO A 68 -17.72 20.42 4.03
CA PRO A 68 -18.10 19.05 4.36
C PRO A 68 -16.92 18.06 4.36
N VAL A 69 -16.06 18.09 3.33
CA VAL A 69 -14.89 17.21 3.21
C VAL A 69 -13.90 17.50 4.35
N GLN A 70 -13.63 18.77 4.66
CA GLN A 70 -12.78 19.16 5.78
C GLN A 70 -13.33 18.66 7.13
N ARG A 71 -14.63 18.76 7.35
CA ARG A 71 -15.27 18.27 8.58
C ARG A 71 -15.16 16.75 8.71
N ALA A 72 -15.46 16.02 7.63
CA ALA A 72 -15.35 14.55 7.62
C ALA A 72 -13.93 14.12 7.93
N SER A 73 -12.91 14.71 7.29
CA SER A 73 -11.50 14.37 7.50
C SER A 73 -10.95 14.72 8.89
N ARG A 74 -11.57 15.70 9.59
CA ARG A 74 -11.22 15.98 11.00
C ARG A 74 -11.78 14.94 11.96
N ILE A 75 -12.96 14.38 11.66
CA ILE A 75 -13.59 13.33 12.46
C ILE A 75 -12.88 11.99 12.20
N ASP A 76 -12.70 11.66 10.93
CA ASP A 76 -12.01 10.45 10.48
C ASP A 76 -10.97 10.82 9.40
N PRO A 77 -9.68 10.86 9.76
CA PRO A 77 -8.60 11.18 8.81
C PRO A 77 -8.51 10.22 7.61
N THR A 78 -9.10 9.03 7.69
CA THR A 78 -9.11 8.07 6.58
C THR A 78 -10.03 8.51 5.44
N THR A 79 -10.98 9.41 5.71
CA THR A 79 -11.90 9.97 4.71
C THR A 79 -11.31 11.13 3.91
N ALA A 80 -10.14 11.64 4.32
CA ALA A 80 -9.45 12.70 3.61
C ALA A 80 -9.11 12.27 2.18
N PRO A 81 -9.19 13.19 1.19
CA PRO A 81 -8.69 12.92 -0.15
C PRO A 81 -7.20 12.56 -0.12
N VAL A 82 -6.82 11.47 -0.80
CA VAL A 82 -5.44 11.03 -0.93
C VAL A 82 -5.08 10.77 -2.39
N THR A 83 -3.81 10.66 -2.68
CA THR A 83 -3.32 10.36 -4.03
C THR A 83 -3.92 9.06 -4.56
N GLY A 84 -4.49 9.11 -5.77
CA GLY A 84 -5.20 8.01 -6.41
C GLY A 84 -6.72 8.01 -6.19
N ASP A 85 -7.25 8.84 -5.29
CA ASP A 85 -8.70 8.93 -5.09
C ASP A 85 -9.42 9.48 -6.31
N TRP A 86 -10.62 8.98 -6.54
CA TRP A 86 -11.61 9.63 -7.39
C TRP A 86 -12.44 10.60 -6.56
N VAL A 87 -12.48 11.83 -6.99
CA VAL A 87 -13.18 12.93 -6.31
C VAL A 87 -14.22 13.57 -7.22
N VAL A 88 -15.21 14.14 -6.60
CA VAL A 88 -16.24 14.95 -7.27
C VAL A 88 -15.89 16.41 -7.07
N LEU A 89 -15.62 17.12 -8.15
CA LEU A 89 -15.37 18.56 -8.13
C LEU A 89 -16.69 19.30 -8.29
N ALA A 90 -16.97 20.26 -7.42
CA ALA A 90 -17.99 21.25 -7.67
C ALA A 90 -17.50 22.24 -8.75
N THR A 91 -18.24 22.33 -9.85
CA THR A 91 -17.98 23.31 -10.90
C THR A 91 -18.86 24.52 -10.64
N THR A 92 -18.25 25.68 -10.44
CA THR A 92 -18.96 26.97 -10.43
C THR A 92 -18.96 27.56 -11.84
N PRO A 93 -20.03 28.25 -12.25
CA PRO A 93 -20.05 28.96 -13.55
C PRO A 93 -18.98 30.04 -13.68
N ASP A 94 -18.44 30.46 -12.56
CA ASP A 94 -17.44 31.51 -12.48
C ASP A 94 -16.04 30.95 -12.83
N VAL A 95 -15.51 31.41 -13.96
CA VAL A 95 -14.20 30.96 -14.51
C VAL A 95 -13.04 31.27 -13.56
N VAL A 96 -13.23 32.14 -12.58
CA VAL A 96 -12.21 32.63 -11.63
C VAL A 96 -12.19 31.86 -10.33
N ALA A 97 -13.26 31.12 -9.99
CA ALA A 97 -13.32 30.37 -8.74
C ALA A 97 -12.51 29.08 -8.84
N ARG A 98 -11.64 28.85 -7.85
CA ARG A 98 -10.92 27.57 -7.71
C ARG A 98 -11.93 26.42 -7.53
N PRO A 99 -11.77 25.29 -8.26
CA PRO A 99 -12.63 24.15 -8.05
C PRO A 99 -12.51 23.64 -6.61
N ALA A 100 -13.62 23.13 -6.08
CA ALA A 100 -13.65 22.53 -4.75
C ALA A 100 -13.95 21.02 -4.83
N VAL A 101 -13.24 20.24 -4.04
CA VAL A 101 -13.57 18.82 -3.82
C VAL A 101 -14.82 18.75 -2.96
N ASP A 102 -15.91 18.28 -3.53
CA ASP A 102 -17.20 18.16 -2.89
C ASP A 102 -17.43 16.80 -2.22
N GLY A 103 -16.73 15.78 -2.69
CA GLY A 103 -16.75 14.43 -2.12
C GLY A 103 -15.65 13.54 -2.68
N VAL A 104 -15.40 12.45 -1.96
CA VAL A 104 -14.52 11.35 -2.36
C VAL A 104 -15.40 10.16 -2.69
N LEU A 105 -15.19 9.53 -3.84
CA LEU A 105 -15.91 8.30 -4.20
C LEU A 105 -15.38 7.11 -3.37
N PRO A 106 -16.21 6.07 -3.13
CA PRO A 106 -15.80 4.89 -2.39
C PRO A 106 -14.54 4.27 -3.00
N ARG A 107 -13.54 3.97 -2.16
CA ARG A 107 -12.29 3.35 -2.59
C ARG A 107 -12.47 1.87 -2.88
N ARG A 108 -11.91 1.38 -3.97
CA ARG A 108 -11.83 -0.05 -4.29
C ARG A 108 -10.63 -0.72 -3.61
N SER A 109 -9.54 0.02 -3.48
CA SER A 109 -8.35 -0.41 -2.76
C SER A 109 -7.73 0.76 -2.01
N ALA A 110 -7.05 0.48 -0.89
CA ALA A 110 -6.36 1.51 -0.12
C ALA A 110 -5.14 0.94 0.59
N VAL A 111 -3.98 1.51 0.34
CA VAL A 111 -2.77 1.20 1.10
C VAL A 111 -2.82 1.99 2.40
N VAL A 112 -3.07 1.31 3.51
CA VAL A 112 -3.23 1.94 4.83
C VAL A 112 -2.03 1.60 5.72
N ARG A 113 -1.43 2.62 6.29
CA ARG A 113 -0.37 2.48 7.29
C ARG A 113 -0.91 2.75 8.69
N ALA A 114 -0.61 1.87 9.63
CA ALA A 114 -0.83 2.16 11.04
C ALA A 114 0.03 3.35 11.49
N GLN A 115 -0.57 4.31 12.20
CA GLN A 115 0.19 5.44 12.76
C GLN A 115 0.90 5.03 14.06
N VAL A 116 2.12 5.56 14.26
CA VAL A 116 2.97 5.27 15.43
C VAL A 116 2.65 6.20 16.60
N ASP A 117 2.05 7.34 16.34
CA ASP A 117 1.85 8.46 17.28
C ASP A 117 0.62 8.35 18.20
N GLY A 118 0.01 7.18 18.32
CA GLY A 118 -1.09 6.94 19.27
C GLY A 118 -2.49 7.27 18.74
N SER A 119 -2.64 7.79 17.50
CA SER A 119 -3.95 7.95 16.89
C SER A 119 -4.58 6.59 16.58
N SER A 120 -5.88 6.46 16.82
CA SER A 120 -6.64 5.23 16.57
C SER A 120 -6.92 4.96 15.08
N HIS A 121 -6.67 5.94 14.20
CA HIS A 121 -6.94 5.85 12.78
C HIS A 121 -5.66 5.55 11.99
N GLY A 122 -5.76 4.64 11.02
CA GLY A 122 -4.69 4.41 10.05
C GLY A 122 -4.52 5.62 9.11
N GLN A 123 -3.34 5.80 8.54
CA GLN A 123 -3.12 6.78 7.49
C GLN A 123 -3.24 6.10 6.12
N VAL A 124 -4.19 6.53 5.30
CA VAL A 124 -4.25 6.10 3.90
C VAL A 124 -3.08 6.75 3.15
N LEU A 125 -2.28 5.92 2.50
CA LEU A 125 -1.09 6.34 1.76
C LEU A 125 -1.37 6.55 0.29
N ALA A 126 -2.16 5.66 -0.30
CA ALA A 126 -2.58 5.68 -1.70
C ALA A 126 -3.92 4.94 -1.81
N ALA A 127 -4.71 5.28 -2.82
CA ALA A 127 -6.01 4.67 -3.06
C ALA A 127 -6.17 4.25 -4.53
N ASN A 128 -7.07 3.29 -4.75
CA ASN A 128 -7.51 2.86 -6.05
C ASN A 128 -6.37 2.40 -6.97
N ALA A 129 -5.42 1.66 -6.40
CA ALA A 129 -4.47 0.87 -7.16
C ALA A 129 -5.11 -0.46 -7.56
N ASP A 130 -4.93 -0.88 -8.81
CA ASP A 130 -5.33 -2.21 -9.28
C ASP A 130 -4.27 -3.25 -8.92
N VAL A 131 -3.00 -2.84 -8.96
CA VAL A 131 -1.84 -3.67 -8.65
C VAL A 131 -1.00 -3.00 -7.57
N ALA A 132 -0.65 -3.76 -6.53
CA ALA A 132 0.31 -3.38 -5.51
C ALA A 132 1.65 -4.08 -5.78
N ALA A 133 2.55 -3.39 -6.46
CA ALA A 133 3.88 -3.89 -6.77
C ALA A 133 4.81 -3.74 -5.57
N VAL A 134 5.15 -4.86 -4.92
CA VAL A 134 6.15 -4.93 -3.86
C VAL A 134 7.53 -5.02 -4.49
N LEU A 135 8.31 -3.96 -4.37
CA LEU A 135 9.65 -3.86 -4.95
C LEU A 135 10.72 -4.25 -3.95
N GLU A 136 11.56 -5.18 -4.34
CA GLU A 136 12.77 -5.55 -3.63
C GLU A 136 13.97 -5.60 -4.58
N GLY A 137 15.13 -5.07 -4.13
CA GLY A 137 16.36 -5.14 -4.91
C GLY A 137 17.03 -6.50 -4.78
N MET A 138 17.43 -7.11 -5.89
CA MET A 138 18.25 -8.32 -5.85
C MET A 138 19.68 -8.06 -5.35
N PHE A 139 20.09 -6.79 -5.37
CA PHE A 139 21.39 -6.32 -4.85
C PHE A 139 21.21 -5.00 -4.06
N PRO A 140 21.83 -4.86 -2.85
CA PRO A 140 22.43 -5.92 -2.02
C PRO A 140 21.41 -7.00 -1.68
N ASP A 141 21.80 -8.00 -0.88
CA ASP A 141 20.92 -9.13 -0.60
C ASP A 141 19.52 -8.71 -0.12
N PRO A 142 18.46 -9.32 -0.69
CA PRO A 142 17.09 -9.05 -0.33
C PRO A 142 16.80 -9.32 1.15
N ASP A 143 15.88 -8.57 1.73
CA ASP A 143 15.41 -8.78 3.10
C ASP A 143 14.06 -9.54 3.09
N PRO A 144 14.06 -10.85 3.43
CA PRO A 144 12.84 -11.65 3.44
C PRO A 144 11.74 -11.09 4.35
N ALA A 145 12.10 -10.56 5.53
CA ALA A 145 11.13 -10.02 6.46
C ALA A 145 10.48 -8.74 5.93
N ARG A 146 11.20 -7.96 5.13
CA ARG A 146 10.65 -6.79 4.43
C ARG A 146 9.69 -7.20 3.32
N ILE A 147 10.05 -8.20 2.51
CA ILE A 147 9.17 -8.75 1.46
C ILE A 147 7.85 -9.22 2.09
N GLU A 148 7.90 -10.08 3.10
CA GLU A 148 6.73 -10.61 3.79
C GLU A 148 5.83 -9.51 4.35
N ARG A 149 6.43 -8.49 4.98
CA ARG A 149 5.69 -7.32 5.50
C ARG A 149 4.99 -6.51 4.41
N LEU A 150 5.68 -6.26 3.30
CA LEU A 150 5.11 -5.46 2.20
C LEU A 150 4.05 -6.26 1.44
N LEU A 151 4.19 -7.59 1.33
CA LEU A 151 3.15 -8.46 0.79
C LEU A 151 1.89 -8.43 1.66
N ALA A 152 2.03 -8.52 2.98
CA ALA A 152 0.89 -8.40 3.89
C ALA A 152 0.19 -7.02 3.76
N LEU A 153 0.96 -5.95 3.56
CA LEU A 153 0.39 -4.63 3.27
C LEU A 153 -0.32 -4.60 1.91
N ALA A 154 0.24 -5.22 0.89
CA ALA A 154 -0.34 -5.30 -0.45
C ALA A 154 -1.66 -6.09 -0.43
N TRP A 155 -1.69 -7.26 0.21
CA TRP A 155 -2.91 -8.05 0.39
C TRP A 155 -3.99 -7.27 1.16
N SER A 156 -3.64 -6.64 2.28
CA SER A 156 -4.60 -5.84 3.07
C SER A 156 -5.13 -4.61 2.34
N SER A 157 -4.50 -4.19 1.25
CA SER A 157 -4.94 -3.02 0.48
C SER A 157 -6.16 -3.28 -0.43
N GLY A 158 -6.46 -4.54 -0.74
CA GLY A 158 -7.46 -4.93 -1.73
C GLY A 158 -6.98 -4.83 -3.19
N ALA A 159 -5.73 -4.40 -3.44
CA ALA A 159 -5.10 -4.44 -4.75
C ALA A 159 -4.42 -5.80 -4.98
N ARG A 160 -4.27 -6.23 -6.25
CA ARG A 160 -3.55 -7.44 -6.60
C ARG A 160 -2.07 -7.31 -6.25
N PRO A 161 -1.50 -8.12 -5.35
CA PRO A 161 -0.09 -8.07 -5.03
C PRO A 161 0.76 -8.69 -6.14
N VAL A 162 1.95 -8.10 -6.37
CA VAL A 162 2.98 -8.63 -7.27
C VAL A 162 4.34 -8.36 -6.64
N LEU A 163 5.23 -9.34 -6.61
CA LEU A 163 6.60 -9.16 -6.17
C LEU A 163 7.47 -8.79 -7.38
N VAL A 164 8.05 -7.60 -7.35
CA VAL A 164 8.92 -7.08 -8.41
C VAL A 164 10.36 -7.06 -7.90
N LEU A 165 11.17 -8.00 -8.36
CA LEU A 165 12.58 -8.10 -8.06
C LEU A 165 13.36 -7.21 -9.04
N THR A 166 13.98 -6.17 -8.51
CA THR A 166 14.68 -5.15 -9.31
C THR A 166 16.18 -5.39 -9.32
N LYS A 167 16.91 -4.66 -10.19
CA LYS A 167 18.39 -4.73 -10.32
C LYS A 167 18.89 -6.12 -10.72
N ALA A 168 18.16 -6.83 -11.56
CA ALA A 168 18.55 -8.14 -12.07
C ALA A 168 19.91 -8.11 -12.81
N ASP A 169 20.25 -6.95 -13.39
CA ASP A 169 21.55 -6.69 -14.07
C ASP A 169 22.75 -6.71 -13.12
N LEU A 170 22.55 -6.63 -11.80
CA LEU A 170 23.63 -6.61 -10.81
C LEU A 170 23.92 -7.99 -10.18
N VAL A 171 23.19 -9.03 -10.57
CA VAL A 171 23.39 -10.40 -10.04
C VAL A 171 23.71 -11.39 -11.16
N ARG A 172 24.50 -12.42 -10.82
CA ARG A 172 24.98 -13.40 -11.81
C ARG A 172 23.87 -14.30 -12.31
N ASP A 173 23.00 -14.76 -11.40
CA ASP A 173 21.89 -15.67 -11.70
C ASP A 173 20.61 -15.12 -11.06
N PRO A 174 19.90 -14.22 -11.78
CA PRO A 174 18.68 -13.62 -11.28
C PRO A 174 17.53 -14.62 -11.17
N ASP A 175 17.48 -15.65 -12.02
CA ASP A 175 16.38 -16.62 -12.02
C ASP A 175 16.47 -17.58 -10.84
N ALA A 176 17.65 -18.08 -10.51
CA ALA A 176 17.84 -18.89 -9.29
C ALA A 176 17.50 -18.09 -8.05
N LYS A 177 17.97 -16.84 -7.95
CA LYS A 177 17.63 -15.96 -6.81
C LYS A 177 16.15 -15.64 -6.73
N ALA A 178 15.48 -15.49 -7.86
CA ALA A 178 14.03 -15.28 -7.90
C ALA A 178 13.25 -16.52 -7.41
N ALA A 179 13.70 -17.72 -7.78
CA ALA A 179 13.09 -18.97 -7.33
C ALA A 179 13.14 -19.10 -5.78
N ASP A 180 14.29 -18.77 -5.17
CA ASP A 180 14.44 -18.73 -3.71
C ASP A 180 13.49 -17.73 -3.04
N LEU A 181 13.30 -16.56 -3.65
CA LEU A 181 12.44 -15.50 -3.11
C LEU A 181 10.96 -15.77 -3.37
N ALA A 182 10.61 -16.50 -4.42
CA ALA A 182 9.23 -16.88 -4.73
C ALA A 182 8.60 -17.71 -3.61
N ALA A 183 9.40 -18.49 -2.87
CA ALA A 183 8.94 -19.22 -1.69
C ALA A 183 8.43 -18.32 -0.56
N LEU A 184 8.78 -17.02 -0.57
CA LEU A 184 8.28 -16.03 0.40
C LEU A 184 6.92 -15.42 -0.01
N ALA A 185 6.50 -15.65 -1.24
CA ALA A 185 5.37 -15.00 -1.88
C ALA A 185 4.41 -16.05 -2.51
N PRO A 186 3.87 -16.98 -1.71
CA PRO A 186 2.95 -18.00 -2.24
C PRO A 186 1.72 -17.33 -2.87
N GLY A 187 1.31 -17.81 -4.03
CA GLY A 187 0.17 -17.27 -4.77
C GLY A 187 0.37 -15.87 -5.39
N VAL A 188 1.58 -15.32 -5.35
CA VAL A 188 1.91 -14.00 -5.89
C VAL A 188 2.82 -14.12 -7.11
N ASP A 189 2.51 -13.39 -8.17
CA ASP A 189 3.39 -13.32 -9.35
C ASP A 189 4.73 -12.68 -8.99
N VAL A 190 5.82 -13.27 -9.46
CA VAL A 190 7.19 -12.76 -9.26
C VAL A 190 7.75 -12.30 -10.59
N LEU A 191 8.10 -11.02 -10.68
CA LEU A 191 8.70 -10.41 -11.87
C LEU A 191 10.16 -10.09 -11.61
N VAL A 192 11.05 -10.61 -12.45
CA VAL A 192 12.48 -10.28 -12.47
C VAL A 192 12.70 -9.12 -13.42
N THR A 193 13.22 -8.00 -12.91
CA THR A 193 13.31 -6.77 -13.71
C THR A 193 14.65 -6.05 -13.57
N SER A 194 15.04 -5.40 -14.68
CA SER A 194 16.08 -4.38 -14.67
C SER A 194 15.56 -3.13 -15.39
N ALA A 195 15.40 -2.07 -14.67
CA ALA A 195 14.99 -0.78 -15.23
C ALA A 195 16.10 -0.16 -16.10
N THR A 196 17.36 -0.52 -15.86
CA THR A 196 18.53 -0.02 -16.60
C THR A 196 18.63 -0.66 -18.00
N THR A 197 18.38 -1.98 -18.08
CA THR A 197 18.44 -2.72 -19.34
C THR A 197 17.09 -2.89 -20.03
N GLY A 198 15.99 -2.59 -19.33
CA GLY A 198 14.63 -2.77 -19.83
C GLY A 198 14.09 -4.21 -19.73
N VAL A 199 14.88 -5.14 -19.19
CA VAL A 199 14.49 -6.55 -19.03
C VAL A 199 13.32 -6.67 -18.04
N GLY A 200 12.35 -7.54 -18.35
CA GLY A 200 11.23 -7.91 -17.47
C GLY A 200 10.16 -6.84 -17.26
N LEU A 201 10.19 -5.72 -17.99
CA LEU A 201 9.23 -4.63 -17.82
C LEU A 201 7.90 -4.83 -18.55
N GLN A 202 7.81 -5.81 -19.45
CA GLN A 202 6.63 -6.00 -20.29
C GLN A 202 5.32 -6.28 -19.54
N PRO A 203 5.27 -7.11 -18.49
CA PRO A 203 4.05 -7.31 -17.72
C PRO A 203 3.53 -6.00 -17.12
N LEU A 204 4.41 -5.20 -16.51
CA LEU A 204 4.05 -3.89 -15.93
C LEU A 204 3.51 -2.93 -17.01
N ARG A 205 4.19 -2.87 -18.18
CA ARG A 205 3.73 -2.06 -19.30
C ARG A 205 2.38 -2.54 -19.86
N SER A 206 2.13 -3.84 -19.87
CA SER A 206 0.85 -4.39 -20.34
C SER A 206 -0.29 -3.96 -19.43
N TRP A 207 -0.14 -4.05 -18.11
CA TRP A 207 -1.16 -3.58 -17.16
C TRP A 207 -1.40 -2.08 -17.28
N LEU A 208 -0.34 -1.28 -17.39
CA LEU A 208 -0.48 0.16 -17.59
C LEU A 208 -1.25 0.50 -18.87
N ARG A 209 -0.93 -0.15 -20.00
CA ARG A 209 -1.66 0.08 -21.26
C ARG A 209 -3.13 -0.32 -21.19
N SER A 210 -3.52 -1.25 -20.33
CA SER A 210 -4.93 -1.55 -20.07
C SER A 210 -5.64 -0.54 -19.16
N GLY A 211 -4.98 0.56 -18.80
CA GLY A 211 -5.54 1.60 -17.93
C GLY A 211 -5.33 1.35 -16.45
N ALA A 212 -4.62 0.27 -16.06
CA ALA A 212 -4.42 -0.05 -14.65
C ALA A 212 -3.55 0.97 -13.91
N THR A 213 -3.82 1.10 -12.62
CA THR A 213 -3.00 1.87 -11.69
C THR A 213 -2.11 0.92 -10.89
N VAL A 214 -0.80 1.14 -10.95
CA VAL A 214 0.19 0.33 -10.23
C VAL A 214 0.80 1.14 -9.09
N ALA A 215 0.58 0.72 -7.83
CA ALA A 215 1.23 1.31 -6.67
C ALA A 215 2.61 0.66 -6.44
N LEU A 216 3.66 1.47 -6.31
CA LEU A 216 5.02 1.02 -6.07
C LEU A 216 5.33 1.03 -4.57
N LEU A 217 5.40 -0.15 -3.96
CA LEU A 217 5.68 -0.36 -2.54
C LEU A 217 7.12 -0.85 -2.36
N GLY A 218 7.91 -0.22 -1.52
CA GLY A 218 9.29 -0.69 -1.32
C GLY A 218 10.15 0.31 -0.53
N ALA A 219 11.25 -0.17 0.01
CA ALA A 219 12.21 0.65 0.75
C ALA A 219 12.94 1.67 -0.14
N SER A 220 13.61 2.64 0.48
CA SER A 220 14.50 3.53 -0.26
C SER A 220 15.68 2.74 -0.86
N GLY A 221 16.06 3.06 -2.09
CA GLY A 221 17.19 2.43 -2.77
C GLY A 221 16.89 1.09 -3.45
N VAL A 222 15.67 0.54 -3.37
CA VAL A 222 15.29 -0.70 -4.09
C VAL A 222 15.07 -0.48 -5.58
N GLY A 223 15.12 0.75 -6.10
CA GLY A 223 14.99 1.02 -7.53
C GLY A 223 13.62 1.58 -7.97
N LYS A 224 12.74 2.03 -7.04
CA LYS A 224 11.42 2.60 -7.38
C LYS A 224 11.48 3.71 -8.41
N SER A 225 12.26 4.76 -8.14
CA SER A 225 12.38 5.92 -9.03
C SER A 225 12.96 5.56 -10.40
N THR A 226 13.92 4.62 -10.42
CA THR A 226 14.52 4.14 -11.67
C THR A 226 13.48 3.35 -12.49
N LEU A 227 12.71 2.49 -11.83
CA LEU A 227 11.64 1.73 -12.48
C LEU A 227 10.53 2.65 -13.00
N LEU A 228 10.11 3.63 -12.18
CA LEU A 228 9.11 4.64 -12.57
C LEU A 228 9.56 5.39 -13.83
N ASN A 229 10.80 5.92 -13.85
CA ASN A 229 11.34 6.63 -15.01
C ASN A 229 11.40 5.73 -16.26
N ALA A 230 11.79 4.45 -16.09
CA ALA A 230 11.84 3.50 -17.21
C ALA A 230 10.45 3.15 -17.78
N LEU A 231 9.41 3.16 -16.93
CA LEU A 231 8.02 2.89 -17.36
C LEU A 231 7.38 4.13 -18.02
N ILE A 232 7.67 5.33 -17.52
CA ILE A 232 7.19 6.58 -18.11
C ILE A 232 7.90 6.89 -19.44
N GLY A 233 9.11 6.36 -19.64
CA GLY A 233 9.88 6.60 -20.86
C GLY A 233 10.49 8.01 -20.93
N ALA A 234 10.64 8.69 -19.78
CA ALA A 234 11.30 9.99 -19.67
C ALA A 234 12.77 9.80 -19.27
N PRO A 235 13.73 9.96 -20.19
CA PRO A 235 15.16 9.78 -19.85
C PRO A 235 15.67 10.86 -18.89
N ASP A 236 15.05 12.03 -18.83
CA ASP A 236 15.47 13.17 -18.02
C ASP A 236 14.47 13.52 -16.92
N ALA A 237 14.32 12.57 -15.95
CA ALA A 237 13.96 12.91 -14.59
C ALA A 237 12.59 13.52 -14.31
N VAL A 238 11.51 12.73 -14.41
CA VAL A 238 10.31 12.99 -13.59
C VAL A 238 10.68 12.85 -12.10
N MET A 239 11.59 11.93 -11.76
CA MET A 239 12.19 11.80 -10.44
C MET A 239 13.72 11.89 -10.56
N ARG A 240 14.33 12.84 -9.86
CA ARG A 240 15.79 12.85 -9.70
C ARG A 240 16.20 11.59 -8.97
N THR A 241 16.81 10.64 -9.69
CA THR A 241 17.47 9.51 -9.08
C THR A 241 18.60 10.04 -8.21
N GLN A 242 18.48 9.92 -6.88
CA GLN A 242 19.59 10.24 -5.99
C GLN A 242 20.69 9.24 -6.27
N ALA A 243 21.77 9.71 -6.89
CA ALA A 243 23.04 9.02 -6.84
C ALA A 243 23.36 8.76 -5.36
N LEU A 244 23.61 7.50 -5.02
CA LEU A 244 24.04 7.08 -3.69
C LEU A 244 25.31 7.90 -3.32
N ARG A 245 25.15 8.93 -2.50
CA ARG A 245 26.29 9.60 -1.89
C ARG A 245 26.84 8.68 -0.81
N ALA A 246 28.14 8.48 -0.85
CA ALA A 246 28.91 7.60 0.04
C ALA A 246 28.87 7.97 1.54
N ASP A 247 28.20 9.05 1.93
CA ASP A 247 28.23 9.63 3.28
C ASP A 247 26.96 9.47 4.12
N GLY A 248 25.96 8.69 3.66
CA GLY A 248 24.84 8.21 4.50
C GLY A 248 23.93 9.26 5.15
N LYS A 249 24.15 10.56 4.93
CA LYS A 249 23.35 11.66 5.48
C LYS A 249 22.50 12.32 4.39
N GLY A 250 21.43 11.65 3.98
CA GLY A 250 20.38 12.23 3.14
C GLY A 250 19.50 13.17 3.95
N ARG A 251 19.60 14.46 3.70
CA ARG A 251 18.63 15.47 4.14
C ARG A 251 17.26 15.07 3.59
N HIS A 252 16.22 15.04 4.43
CA HIS A 252 14.84 14.72 4.10
C HIS A 252 14.36 15.51 2.89
N THR A 253 14.36 14.88 1.72
CA THR A 253 13.63 15.36 0.56
C THR A 253 12.16 15.13 0.88
N THR A 254 11.33 16.14 0.70
CA THR A 254 9.88 16.13 0.92
C THR A 254 9.28 14.92 0.21
N VAL A 255 8.74 13.99 1.00
CA VAL A 255 8.24 12.70 0.55
C VAL A 255 6.81 12.93 0.06
N THR A 256 6.66 13.50 -1.12
CA THR A 256 5.36 13.73 -1.75
C THR A 256 4.93 12.45 -2.45
N ARG A 257 3.69 12.04 -2.23
CA ARG A 257 3.06 10.93 -2.94
C ARG A 257 2.43 11.50 -4.20
N GLU A 258 2.76 10.91 -5.33
CA GLU A 258 2.29 11.42 -6.62
C GLU A 258 1.78 10.28 -7.50
N LEU A 259 0.73 10.58 -8.26
CA LEU A 259 0.22 9.75 -9.33
C LEU A 259 0.77 10.28 -10.64
N HIS A 260 1.54 9.44 -11.31
CA HIS A 260 2.18 9.77 -12.59
C HIS A 260 1.45 9.04 -13.72
N LEU A 261 1.02 9.81 -14.72
CA LEU A 261 0.48 9.24 -15.94
C LEU A 261 1.58 8.56 -16.75
N VAL A 262 1.25 7.42 -17.33
CA VAL A 262 2.16 6.72 -18.24
C VAL A 262 1.72 6.97 -19.67
N PRO A 263 2.63 7.34 -20.59
CA PRO A 263 2.31 7.44 -22.00
C PRO A 263 1.71 6.14 -22.54
N GLY A 264 0.54 6.23 -23.17
CA GLY A 264 -0.19 5.06 -23.66
C GLY A 264 -1.23 4.49 -22.69
N GLY A 265 -1.40 5.09 -21.50
CA GLY A 265 -2.45 4.77 -20.53
C GLY A 265 -1.94 4.22 -19.21
N GLY A 266 -2.84 4.24 -18.21
CA GLY A 266 -2.55 3.81 -16.85
C GLY A 266 -1.77 4.83 -16.03
N ALA A 267 -1.59 4.51 -14.76
CA ALA A 267 -0.92 5.40 -13.82
C ALA A 267 0.00 4.64 -12.85
N LEU A 268 1.06 5.32 -12.42
CA LEU A 268 1.97 4.85 -11.39
C LEU A 268 1.76 5.68 -10.12
N LEU A 269 1.54 5.02 -8.99
CA LEU A 269 1.49 5.64 -7.68
C LEU A 269 2.84 5.44 -7.00
N ASP A 270 3.61 6.51 -6.83
CA ASP A 270 4.81 6.45 -6.00
C ASP A 270 4.43 6.63 -4.52
N THR A 271 4.77 5.63 -3.71
CA THR A 271 4.57 5.66 -2.26
C THR A 271 5.94 5.71 -1.57
N PRO A 272 6.54 6.90 -1.45
CA PRO A 272 7.88 7.03 -0.92
C PRO A 272 7.95 6.64 0.57
N GLY A 273 9.03 5.94 0.92
CA GLY A 273 9.47 5.80 2.32
C GLY A 273 8.65 4.86 3.22
N ILE A 274 8.11 3.77 2.70
CA ILE A 274 7.47 2.72 3.54
C ILE A 274 8.58 1.96 4.32
N ARG A 275 9.22 2.63 5.29
CA ARG A 275 10.24 2.01 6.15
C ARG A 275 9.66 1.27 7.34
N THR A 276 8.56 1.77 7.89
CA THR A 276 7.88 1.19 9.05
C THR A 276 6.38 1.25 8.80
N VAL A 277 5.82 0.18 8.27
CA VAL A 277 4.39 0.06 8.06
C VAL A 277 3.88 -0.95 9.07
N GLY A 278 3.05 -0.50 10.03
CA GLY A 278 2.24 -1.40 10.83
C GLY A 278 1.09 -1.92 9.96
N LEU A 279 0.78 -3.20 10.08
CA LEU A 279 -0.34 -3.82 9.40
C LEU A 279 -1.66 -3.32 9.98
N ALA A 280 -2.63 -3.04 9.12
CA ALA A 280 -3.96 -2.59 9.53
C ALA A 280 -4.88 -3.73 10.00
N GLY A 281 -4.56 -5.00 9.67
CA GLY A 281 -5.34 -6.19 10.03
C GLY A 281 -4.50 -7.46 10.01
N ALA A 282 -5.04 -8.55 10.57
CA ALA A 282 -4.39 -9.86 10.60
C ALA A 282 -4.74 -10.74 9.38
N ASP A 283 -5.85 -10.47 8.71
CA ASP A 283 -6.41 -11.31 7.63
C ASP A 283 -5.41 -11.53 6.47
N ALA A 284 -4.62 -10.51 6.16
CA ALA A 284 -3.58 -10.61 5.14
C ALA A 284 -2.42 -11.57 5.50
N LEU A 285 -2.32 -12.02 6.76
CA LEU A 285 -1.26 -12.96 7.17
C LEU A 285 -1.54 -14.38 6.67
N GLU A 286 -2.80 -14.76 6.51
CA GLU A 286 -3.21 -16.05 5.93
C GLU A 286 -2.67 -16.20 4.51
N GLU A 287 -2.69 -15.11 3.74
CA GLU A 287 -2.19 -15.08 2.37
C GLU A 287 -0.65 -15.10 2.28
N VAL A 288 0.03 -14.53 3.26
CA VAL A 288 1.51 -14.47 3.28
C VAL A 288 2.12 -15.72 3.90
N PHE A 289 1.44 -16.34 4.87
CA PHE A 289 1.93 -17.49 5.63
C PHE A 289 0.94 -18.66 5.61
N PRO A 290 0.44 -19.09 4.44
CA PRO A 290 -0.58 -20.14 4.36
C PRO A 290 -0.11 -21.47 4.97
N GLU A 291 1.20 -21.75 4.93
CA GLU A 291 1.79 -22.93 5.54
C GLU A 291 1.73 -22.91 7.07
N VAL A 292 1.82 -21.72 7.70
CA VAL A 292 1.68 -21.59 9.16
C VAL A 292 0.23 -21.77 9.56
N GLU A 293 -0.70 -21.16 8.82
CA GLU A 293 -2.14 -21.27 9.07
C GLU A 293 -2.65 -22.72 8.88
N ALA A 294 -2.18 -23.41 7.84
CA ALA A 294 -2.50 -24.83 7.64
C ALA A 294 -2.03 -25.70 8.81
N LEU A 295 -0.81 -25.49 9.29
CA LEU A 295 -0.28 -26.22 10.46
C LEU A 295 -0.99 -25.82 11.76
N ALA A 296 -1.45 -24.57 11.88
CA ALA A 296 -2.13 -24.09 13.08
C ALA A 296 -3.47 -24.79 13.31
N ALA A 297 -4.15 -25.25 12.26
CA ALA A 297 -5.38 -26.02 12.34
C ALA A 297 -5.21 -27.35 13.08
N ASP A 298 -4.00 -27.94 13.03
CA ASP A 298 -3.66 -29.20 13.69
C ASP A 298 -3.11 -29.03 15.12
N CYS A 299 -3.08 -27.81 15.64
CA CYS A 299 -2.65 -27.56 17.01
C CYS A 299 -3.66 -28.11 18.02
N ARG A 300 -3.15 -28.67 19.14
CA ARG A 300 -3.99 -29.19 20.22
C ARG A 300 -4.96 -28.14 20.80
N PHE A 301 -4.56 -26.86 20.80
CA PHE A 301 -5.36 -25.76 21.37
C PHE A 301 -5.74 -24.78 20.26
N THR A 302 -7.00 -24.37 20.23
CA THR A 302 -7.55 -23.42 19.24
C THR A 302 -6.99 -21.99 19.42
N ASP A 303 -6.51 -21.65 20.63
CA ASP A 303 -5.88 -20.37 20.98
C ASP A 303 -4.34 -20.49 21.05
N CYS A 304 -3.77 -21.47 20.35
CA CYS A 304 -2.33 -21.70 20.36
C CYS A 304 -1.56 -20.48 19.84
N THR A 305 -0.59 -20.02 20.61
CA THR A 305 0.28 -18.90 20.19
C THR A 305 1.60 -19.37 19.56
N HIS A 306 1.74 -20.68 19.36
CA HIS A 306 2.88 -21.36 18.75
C HIS A 306 4.23 -21.05 19.42
N ARG A 307 4.27 -20.88 20.75
CA ARG A 307 5.49 -20.48 21.49
C ARG A 307 6.08 -21.60 22.31
N THR A 308 5.28 -22.16 23.20
CA THR A 308 5.71 -23.17 24.18
C THR A 308 4.60 -24.18 24.49
N GLU A 309 3.50 -24.10 23.78
CA GLU A 309 2.32 -24.91 24.03
C GLU A 309 2.59 -26.37 23.66
N PRO A 310 2.27 -27.32 24.56
CA PRO A 310 2.43 -28.73 24.27
C PRO A 310 1.43 -29.21 23.22
N GLY A 311 1.92 -29.96 22.22
CA GLY A 311 1.10 -30.43 21.11
C GLY A 311 0.84 -29.31 20.05
N CYS A 312 1.74 -28.36 19.95
CA CYS A 312 1.71 -27.35 18.87
C CYS A 312 2.29 -27.95 17.59
N ALA A 313 1.45 -28.08 16.54
CA ALA A 313 1.87 -28.64 15.24
C ALA A 313 2.87 -27.72 14.52
N VAL A 314 2.73 -26.41 14.65
CA VAL A 314 3.66 -25.42 14.05
C VAL A 314 5.07 -25.58 14.66
N LEU A 315 5.19 -25.74 15.98
CA LEU A 315 6.49 -25.96 16.61
C LEU A 315 7.09 -27.33 16.26
N ALA A 316 6.26 -28.35 16.12
CA ALA A 316 6.70 -29.68 15.68
C ALA A 316 7.26 -29.61 14.25
N ALA A 317 6.60 -28.89 13.32
CA ALA A 317 7.09 -28.69 11.96
C ALA A 317 8.43 -27.92 11.92
N VAL A 318 8.62 -26.93 12.80
CA VAL A 318 9.92 -26.23 12.92
C VAL A 318 11.00 -27.19 13.42
N GLN A 319 10.70 -28.03 14.40
CA GLN A 319 11.66 -29.03 14.94
C GLN A 319 12.00 -30.10 13.91
N ALA A 320 11.06 -30.51 13.06
CA ALA A 320 11.27 -31.46 11.97
C ALA A 320 12.04 -30.83 10.77
N GLY A 321 12.12 -29.51 10.69
CA GLY A 321 12.72 -28.80 9.57
C GLY A 321 11.77 -28.54 8.39
N ASP A 322 10.49 -28.89 8.52
CA ASP A 322 9.44 -28.69 7.50
C ASP A 322 9.03 -27.22 7.39
N LEU A 323 9.13 -26.46 8.49
CA LEU A 323 8.90 -25.01 8.51
C LEU A 323 10.17 -24.28 8.97
N PRO A 324 10.76 -23.38 8.17
CA PRO A 324 11.90 -22.58 8.62
C PRO A 324 11.55 -21.72 9.84
N GLU A 325 12.37 -21.78 10.90
CA GLU A 325 12.14 -21.01 12.13
C GLU A 325 11.99 -19.51 11.84
N ARG A 326 12.74 -18.98 10.88
CA ARG A 326 12.64 -17.60 10.43
C ARG A 326 11.20 -17.22 10.00
N ARG A 327 10.49 -18.11 9.30
CA ARG A 327 9.10 -17.88 8.86
C ARG A 327 8.17 -17.74 10.05
N LEU A 328 8.27 -18.63 11.03
CA LEU A 328 7.49 -18.54 12.26
C LEU A 328 7.79 -17.27 13.06
N LEU A 329 9.05 -16.86 13.14
CA LEU A 329 9.44 -15.61 13.82
C LEU A 329 8.85 -14.37 13.12
N SER A 330 8.87 -14.35 11.80
CA SER A 330 8.27 -13.28 10.99
C SER A 330 6.75 -13.23 11.19
N TYR A 331 6.05 -14.35 11.04
CA TYR A 331 4.61 -14.48 11.30
C TYR A 331 4.22 -13.92 12.68
N ARG A 332 4.87 -14.40 13.75
CA ARG A 332 4.59 -13.93 15.11
C ARG A 332 4.83 -12.45 15.32
N LYS A 333 5.81 -11.89 14.63
CA LYS A 333 6.10 -10.45 14.69
C LYS A 333 4.98 -9.65 14.04
N LEU A 334 4.58 -10.03 12.83
CA LEU A 334 3.53 -9.33 12.08
C LEU A 334 2.16 -9.50 12.74
N LEU A 335 1.84 -10.69 13.26
CA LEU A 335 0.60 -10.95 14.02
C LEU A 335 0.51 -10.05 15.26
N ARG A 336 1.60 -9.90 16.02
CA ARG A 336 1.62 -8.98 17.18
C ARG A 336 1.41 -7.52 16.77
N GLU A 337 1.98 -7.10 15.65
CA GLU A 337 1.79 -5.75 15.15
C GLU A 337 0.33 -5.51 14.75
N ALA A 338 -0.29 -6.46 14.04
CA ALA A 338 -1.70 -6.40 13.65
C ALA A 338 -2.63 -6.37 14.88
N GLN A 339 -2.40 -7.25 15.88
CA GLN A 339 -3.15 -7.27 17.14
C GLN A 339 -3.02 -5.96 17.92
N HIS A 340 -1.81 -5.41 17.99
CA HIS A 340 -1.58 -4.10 18.62
C HIS A 340 -2.35 -2.98 17.92
N GLN A 341 -2.42 -3.02 16.60
CA GLN A 341 -3.16 -2.02 15.83
C GLN A 341 -4.67 -2.17 16.04
N ALA A 342 -5.20 -3.39 15.97
CA ALA A 342 -6.61 -3.66 16.24
C ALA A 342 -7.04 -3.18 17.64
N ALA A 343 -6.20 -3.40 18.65
CA ALA A 343 -6.47 -2.94 20.01
C ALA A 343 -6.47 -1.42 20.19
N ARG A 344 -5.93 -0.65 19.24
CA ARG A 344 -6.02 0.82 19.30
C ARG A 344 -7.41 1.32 18.94
N THR A 345 -8.11 0.62 18.06
CA THR A 345 -9.45 0.95 17.60
C THR A 345 -10.54 0.30 18.44
N ASP A 346 -10.25 -0.84 19.08
CA ASP A 346 -11.20 -1.61 19.89
C ASP A 346 -10.82 -1.59 21.36
N ALA A 347 -11.69 -0.98 22.19
CA ALA A 347 -11.51 -0.87 23.64
C ALA A 347 -11.52 -2.24 24.35
N ARG A 348 -12.29 -3.22 23.82
CA ARG A 348 -12.37 -4.58 24.35
C ARG A 348 -11.07 -5.33 24.12
N LEU A 349 -10.58 -5.34 22.88
CA LEU A 349 -9.28 -5.92 22.53
C LEU A 349 -8.13 -5.28 23.31
N ARG A 350 -8.20 -3.96 23.55
CA ARG A 350 -7.22 -3.25 24.39
C ARG A 350 -7.22 -3.74 25.84
N ALA A 351 -8.41 -3.96 26.40
CA ALA A 351 -8.55 -4.49 27.76
C ALA A 351 -8.00 -5.93 27.87
N GLU A 352 -8.32 -6.79 26.90
CA GLU A 352 -7.83 -8.17 26.81
C GLU A 352 -6.29 -8.23 26.71
N LEU A 353 -5.68 -7.48 25.81
CA LEU A 353 -4.22 -7.39 25.67
C LEU A 353 -3.54 -6.86 26.95
N THR A 354 -4.17 -5.87 27.60
CA THR A 354 -3.67 -5.32 28.88
C THR A 354 -3.71 -6.39 29.98
N GLN A 355 -4.75 -7.21 30.02
CA GLN A 355 -4.88 -8.28 31.00
C GLN A 355 -3.83 -9.39 30.76
N VAL A 356 -3.63 -9.79 29.51
CA VAL A 356 -2.59 -10.74 29.13
C VAL A 356 -1.20 -10.22 29.51
N TRP A 357 -0.92 -8.94 29.25
CA TRP A 357 0.35 -8.31 29.63
C TRP A 357 0.56 -8.31 31.15
N LYS A 358 -0.46 -7.94 31.94
CA LYS A 358 -0.41 -7.96 33.43
C LYS A 358 -0.12 -9.36 33.95
N THR A 359 -0.77 -10.38 33.39
CA THR A 359 -0.56 -11.79 33.81
C THR A 359 0.88 -12.23 33.52
N ARG A 360 1.39 -11.98 32.32
CA ARG A 360 2.77 -12.31 31.93
C ARG A 360 3.82 -11.58 32.79
N THR A 361 3.58 -10.31 33.08
CA THR A 361 4.47 -9.52 33.95
C THR A 361 4.49 -10.07 35.37
N ARG A 362 3.34 -10.54 35.89
CA ARG A 362 3.23 -11.18 37.21
C ARG A 362 4.00 -12.51 37.25
N GLU A 363 3.88 -13.32 36.22
CA GLU A 363 4.59 -14.59 36.09
C GLU A 363 6.11 -14.40 35.95
N SER A 364 6.53 -13.43 35.13
CA SER A 364 7.95 -13.07 34.98
C SER A 364 8.58 -12.62 36.30
N ARG A 365 7.86 -11.85 37.13
CA ARG A 365 8.32 -11.41 38.46
C ARG A 365 8.34 -12.54 39.49
N ARG A 366 7.59 -13.60 39.27
CA ARG A 366 7.59 -14.81 40.15
C ARG A 366 8.70 -15.79 39.83
N ARG A 367 9.33 -15.71 38.64
CA ARG A 367 10.51 -16.54 38.33
C ARG A 367 11.72 -16.02 39.11
N PRO A 368 12.34 -16.82 40.01
CA PRO A 368 13.53 -16.41 40.71
C PRO A 368 14.64 -16.11 39.71
N ASN A 369 15.30 -14.97 39.92
CA ASN A 369 16.40 -14.49 39.08
C ASN A 369 17.57 -15.50 39.24
N LYS A 370 17.71 -16.44 38.31
CA LYS A 370 18.90 -17.27 38.21
C LYS A 370 20.06 -16.40 37.73
N LYS A 371 20.62 -15.60 38.65
CA LYS A 371 21.98 -15.08 38.46
C LYS A 371 22.95 -16.24 38.66
N ARG A 372 23.62 -16.61 37.61
CA ARG A 372 24.98 -17.12 37.61
C ARG A 372 25.75 -16.40 36.53
#